data_3089c4fe12598646cdc38797e69516d5
#
_entry.id   3089c4fe12598646cdc38797e69516d5
#
_cell.length_a   1.000
_cell.length_b   1.000
_cell.length_c   1.000
_cell.angle_alpha   90.00
_cell.angle_beta   90.00
_cell.angle_gamma   90.00
#
_symmetry.space_group_name_H-M   'P 1'
#
loop_
_entity.id
_entity.type
_entity.pdbx_description
1 polymer ?
#
loop_
_entity_poly.entity_id
_entity_poly.type
_entity_poly.pdbx_seq_one_letter_code
_entity_poly.pdbx_strand_id
1 'polypeptide(L)'
;RRQRQMCIRDRTDTCRIYQASTSELYGKVEEVPQNENTPFHPYSPYAVAKLYGYWIVKEYREAYNMYCCSGILFNHESERRGETFVTRKITLAAARIAQGKQDRLYLGNLDSLRDWGYAKDYVECMWLILQQEKPEDFVIATGVQHSVREFCYLAFKYAGIELEFKGEGIDEKGYDKATGKCLV
;
A
#
# COMPACT_ATOMS: atom_id res chain seq x y z
N ARG A 1 4.16 -20.87 -11.46
CA ARG A 1 4.33 -20.55 -10.01
C ARG A 1 4.37 -21.82 -9.13
N ARG A 2 3.45 -22.81 -9.28
CA ARG A 2 3.50 -24.10 -8.55
C ARG A 2 4.82 -24.83 -8.72
N GLN A 3 5.36 -24.91 -9.94
CA GLN A 3 6.61 -25.57 -10.26
C GLN A 3 7.84 -24.92 -9.57
N ARG A 4 7.85 -23.57 -9.42
CA ARG A 4 8.89 -22.86 -8.68
C ARG A 4 8.90 -23.19 -7.18
N GLN A 5 7.73 -23.33 -6.57
CA GLN A 5 7.61 -23.73 -5.16
C GLN A 5 8.04 -25.18 -4.93
N MET A 6 7.74 -26.09 -5.86
CA MET A 6 8.23 -27.49 -5.79
C MET A 6 9.75 -27.58 -5.94
N CYS A 7 10.37 -26.80 -6.85
CA CYS A 7 11.84 -26.75 -7.00
C CYS A 7 12.55 -26.13 -5.79
N ILE A 8 11.87 -25.29 -5.02
CA ILE A 8 12.38 -24.75 -3.76
C ILE A 8 12.38 -25.84 -2.67
N ARG A 9 11.37 -26.71 -2.64
CA ARG A 9 11.26 -27.81 -1.67
C ARG A 9 12.49 -28.73 -1.65
N ASP A 10 13.11 -29.00 -2.80
CA ASP A 10 14.28 -29.87 -2.90
C ASP A 10 15.60 -29.20 -2.43
N ARG A 11 15.54 -27.92 -2.04
CA ARG A 11 16.68 -27.10 -1.56
C ARG A 11 16.41 -26.45 -0.20
N THR A 12 15.47 -26.97 0.57
CA THR A 12 14.82 -26.26 1.68
C THR A 12 15.61 -26.13 2.96
N ASP A 13 16.67 -26.90 3.16
CA ASP A 13 17.47 -26.80 4.39
C ASP A 13 18.24 -25.48 4.51
N THR A 14 18.30 -24.67 3.45
CA THR A 14 19.04 -23.40 3.41
C THR A 14 18.25 -22.20 2.88
N CYS A 15 17.03 -22.41 2.35
CA CYS A 15 16.26 -21.34 1.69
C CYS A 15 15.24 -20.72 2.64
N ARG A 16 15.39 -19.42 2.88
CA ARG A 16 14.39 -18.60 3.61
C ARG A 16 13.42 -17.97 2.62
N ILE A 17 12.12 -18.11 2.86
CA ILE A 17 11.06 -17.68 1.94
C ILE A 17 10.30 -16.51 2.57
N TYR A 18 10.20 -15.42 1.82
CA TYR A 18 9.35 -14.29 2.16
C TYR A 18 8.15 -14.22 1.21
N GLN A 19 6.95 -14.16 1.79
CA GLN A 19 5.70 -13.92 1.08
C GLN A 19 5.26 -12.47 1.28
N ALA A 20 5.21 -11.71 0.21
CA ALA A 20 4.59 -10.39 0.25
C ALA A 20 3.08 -10.55 0.39
N SER A 21 2.58 -10.26 1.58
CA SER A 21 1.16 -10.19 1.87
C SER A 21 0.67 -8.74 1.82
N THR A 22 -0.48 -8.42 2.38
CA THR A 22 -1.10 -7.10 2.24
C THR A 22 -2.03 -6.78 3.40
N SER A 23 -2.14 -5.52 3.80
CA SER A 23 -3.14 -5.05 4.76
C SER A 23 -4.58 -5.25 4.29
N GLU A 24 -4.81 -5.49 3.00
CA GLU A 24 -6.15 -5.81 2.47
C GLU A 24 -6.69 -7.16 2.97
N LEU A 25 -5.85 -8.00 3.61
CA LEU A 25 -6.32 -9.19 4.32
C LEU A 25 -7.30 -8.84 5.43
N TYR A 26 -7.08 -7.72 6.12
CA TYR A 26 -7.98 -7.24 7.17
C TYR A 26 -9.35 -6.81 6.62
N GLY A 27 -9.38 -6.29 5.39
CA GLY A 27 -10.59 -5.95 4.64
C GLY A 27 -11.58 -5.13 5.42
N LYS A 28 -12.69 -5.76 5.88
CA LYS A 28 -13.63 -5.15 6.81
C LYS A 28 -13.06 -5.26 8.22
N VAL A 29 -12.30 -4.26 8.60
CA VAL A 29 -11.49 -4.22 9.84
C VAL A 29 -12.35 -4.44 11.08
N GLU A 30 -11.95 -5.39 11.92
CA GLU A 30 -12.63 -5.73 13.18
C GLU A 30 -11.92 -5.13 14.41
N GLU A 31 -10.66 -4.72 14.28
CA GLU A 31 -9.83 -4.18 15.36
C GLU A 31 -8.94 -3.04 14.86
N VAL A 32 -8.77 -2.00 15.70
CA VAL A 32 -7.90 -0.84 15.42
C VAL A 32 -7.07 -0.53 16.66
N PRO A 33 -5.72 -0.43 16.56
CA PRO A 33 -4.89 -0.72 15.38
C PRO A 33 -4.83 -2.22 15.06
N GLN A 34 -4.60 -2.56 13.78
CA GLN A 34 -4.41 -3.94 13.36
C GLN A 34 -3.03 -4.45 13.77
N ASN A 35 -2.95 -5.74 14.06
CA ASN A 35 -1.72 -6.47 14.40
C ASN A 35 -1.75 -7.88 13.78
N GLU A 36 -0.73 -8.69 14.04
CA GLU A 36 -0.58 -10.02 13.47
C GLU A 36 -1.67 -11.02 13.90
N ASN A 37 -2.39 -10.74 14.99
CA ASN A 37 -3.47 -11.57 15.52
C ASN A 37 -4.87 -11.07 15.12
N THR A 38 -4.97 -9.87 14.54
CA THR A 38 -6.24 -9.30 14.09
C THR A 38 -6.88 -10.21 13.04
N PRO A 39 -8.15 -10.60 13.18
CA PRO A 39 -8.84 -11.47 12.24
C PRO A 39 -8.85 -10.90 10.82
N PHE A 40 -8.67 -11.78 9.83
CA PHE A 40 -8.76 -11.41 8.43
C PHE A 40 -10.20 -11.51 7.94
N HIS A 41 -10.66 -10.44 7.28
CA HIS A 41 -11.98 -10.37 6.67
C HIS A 41 -11.84 -9.78 5.24
N PRO A 42 -11.23 -10.52 4.28
CA PRO A 42 -10.94 -10.00 2.94
C PRO A 42 -12.23 -9.56 2.23
N TYR A 43 -12.16 -8.41 1.58
CA TYR A 43 -13.32 -7.76 0.95
C TYR A 43 -13.14 -7.50 -0.56
N SER A 44 -12.17 -8.20 -1.16
CA SER A 44 -11.94 -8.15 -2.61
C SER A 44 -11.39 -9.49 -3.12
N PRO A 45 -11.58 -9.83 -4.42
CA PRO A 45 -10.96 -11.02 -5.02
C PRO A 45 -9.42 -11.04 -4.88
N TYR A 46 -8.81 -9.87 -4.92
CA TYR A 46 -7.38 -9.72 -4.68
C TYR A 46 -7.01 -10.12 -3.25
N ALA A 47 -7.72 -9.60 -2.25
CA ALA A 47 -7.49 -9.92 -0.85
C ALA A 47 -7.67 -11.42 -0.57
N VAL A 48 -8.70 -12.06 -1.14
CA VAL A 48 -8.93 -13.50 -1.03
C VAL A 48 -7.77 -14.30 -1.61
N ALA A 49 -7.27 -13.92 -2.78
CA ALA A 49 -6.11 -14.58 -3.39
C ALA A 49 -4.83 -14.42 -2.56
N LYS A 50 -4.64 -13.25 -1.94
CA LYS A 50 -3.52 -12.99 -1.02
C LYS A 50 -3.67 -13.78 0.29
N LEU A 51 -4.90 -13.92 0.79
CA LEU A 51 -5.20 -14.72 1.98
C LEU A 51 -4.84 -16.19 1.77
N TYR A 52 -5.16 -16.75 0.60
CA TYR A 52 -4.70 -18.10 0.26
C TYR A 52 -3.17 -18.20 0.31
N GLY A 53 -2.45 -17.21 -0.22
CA GLY A 53 -0.98 -17.14 -0.17
C GLY A 53 -0.43 -17.07 1.25
N TYR A 54 -1.09 -16.34 2.14
CA TYR A 54 -0.74 -16.24 3.55
C TYR A 54 -0.86 -17.60 4.26
N TRP A 55 -2.02 -18.26 4.12
CA TRP A 55 -2.28 -19.53 4.79
C TRP A 55 -1.43 -20.67 4.26
N ILE A 56 -1.14 -20.70 2.94
CA ILE A 56 -0.27 -21.75 2.40
C ILE A 56 1.17 -21.62 2.93
N VAL A 57 1.65 -20.39 3.16
CA VAL A 57 2.97 -20.15 3.75
C VAL A 57 3.00 -20.62 5.19
N LYS A 58 1.95 -20.32 5.97
CA LYS A 58 1.81 -20.76 7.36
C LYS A 58 1.74 -22.29 7.45
N GLU A 59 0.98 -22.93 6.59
CA GLU A 59 0.87 -24.39 6.52
C GLU A 59 2.25 -25.03 6.21
N TYR A 60 2.99 -24.52 5.24
CA TYR A 60 4.32 -25.06 4.92
C TYR A 60 5.34 -24.85 6.06
N ARG A 61 5.24 -23.76 6.79
CA ARG A 61 6.05 -23.53 7.98
C ARG A 61 5.76 -24.56 9.08
N GLU A 62 4.48 -24.81 9.36
CA GLU A 62 4.04 -25.69 10.43
C GLU A 62 4.19 -27.18 10.09
N ALA A 63 3.81 -27.60 8.87
CA ALA A 63 3.80 -29.00 8.47
C ALA A 63 5.16 -29.54 8.00
N TYR A 64 6.00 -28.67 7.42
CA TYR A 64 7.27 -29.09 6.81
C TYR A 64 8.50 -28.42 7.42
N ASN A 65 8.32 -27.68 8.51
CA ASN A 65 9.38 -26.94 9.21
C ASN A 65 10.22 -26.04 8.26
N MET A 66 9.56 -25.48 7.24
CA MET A 66 10.21 -24.57 6.31
C MET A 66 10.35 -23.17 6.91
N TYR A 67 11.49 -22.53 6.67
CA TYR A 67 11.62 -21.12 7.04
C TYR A 67 10.82 -20.22 6.09
N CYS A 68 9.57 -19.97 6.42
CA CYS A 68 8.63 -19.19 5.61
C CYS A 68 7.97 -18.10 6.46
N CYS A 69 8.02 -16.85 5.99
CA CYS A 69 7.47 -15.69 6.66
C CYS A 69 6.52 -14.93 5.74
N SER A 70 5.51 -14.28 6.29
CA SER A 70 4.68 -13.33 5.56
C SER A 70 4.86 -11.91 6.14
N GLY A 71 5.07 -10.92 5.27
CA GLY A 71 4.95 -9.52 5.64
C GLY A 71 3.58 -8.99 5.25
N ILE A 72 2.78 -8.56 6.24
CA ILE A 72 1.47 -7.92 6.02
C ILE A 72 1.72 -6.44 5.80
N LEU A 73 1.92 -6.08 4.53
CA LEU A 73 2.36 -4.74 4.14
C LEU A 73 1.17 -3.79 4.02
N PHE A 74 1.28 -2.63 4.67
CA PHE A 74 0.47 -1.47 4.35
C PHE A 74 0.96 -0.79 3.07
N ASN A 75 0.32 0.32 2.65
CA ASN A 75 0.68 0.95 1.39
C ASN A 75 2.09 1.53 1.45
N HIS A 76 2.89 1.24 0.45
CA HIS A 76 4.25 1.73 0.36
C HIS A 76 4.50 2.32 -1.02
N GLU A 77 5.07 3.50 -1.03
CA GLU A 77 5.13 4.39 -2.16
C GLU A 77 6.57 4.81 -2.49
N SER A 78 6.80 5.13 -3.73
CA SER A 78 8.07 5.69 -4.21
C SER A 78 7.86 6.43 -5.53
N GLU A 79 8.90 7.08 -6.01
CA GLU A 79 8.96 7.69 -7.34
C GLU A 79 8.76 6.67 -8.50
N ARG A 80 8.90 5.38 -8.20
CA ARG A 80 8.69 4.26 -9.14
C ARG A 80 7.32 3.61 -9.05
N ARG A 81 6.41 4.17 -8.24
CA ARG A 81 5.04 3.66 -8.14
C ARG A 81 4.34 3.68 -9.49
N GLY A 82 3.55 2.67 -9.80
CA GLY A 82 2.76 2.62 -11.04
C GLY A 82 1.80 3.81 -11.16
N GLU A 83 1.66 4.37 -12.36
CA GLU A 83 0.92 5.62 -12.61
C GLU A 83 -0.59 5.52 -12.35
N THR A 84 -1.14 4.31 -12.30
CA THR A 84 -2.55 4.05 -11.99
C THR A 84 -2.87 4.15 -10.51
N PHE A 85 -1.86 4.09 -9.63
CA PHE A 85 -2.04 4.23 -8.19
C PHE A 85 -2.25 5.70 -7.79
N VAL A 86 -3.11 5.92 -6.80
CA VAL A 86 -3.60 7.26 -6.42
C VAL A 86 -2.46 8.24 -6.13
N THR A 87 -1.44 7.85 -5.39
CA THR A 87 -0.30 8.71 -5.04
C THR A 87 0.47 9.16 -6.28
N ARG A 88 0.84 8.21 -7.16
CA ARG A 88 1.56 8.53 -8.39
C ARG A 88 0.70 9.31 -9.37
N LYS A 89 -0.59 8.96 -9.48
CA LYS A 89 -1.57 9.70 -10.28
C LYS A 89 -1.62 11.18 -9.86
N ILE A 90 -1.69 11.45 -8.56
CA ILE A 90 -1.75 12.82 -8.02
C ILE A 90 -0.44 13.58 -8.30
N THR A 91 0.73 13.00 -7.98
CA THR A 91 2.02 13.70 -8.16
C THR A 91 2.31 14.01 -9.63
N LEU A 92 2.01 13.08 -10.54
CA LEU A 92 2.15 13.32 -11.98
C LEU A 92 1.18 14.41 -12.48
N ALA A 93 -0.08 14.37 -12.03
CA ALA A 93 -1.06 15.38 -12.42
C ALA A 93 -0.65 16.77 -11.90
N ALA A 94 -0.26 16.89 -10.64
CA ALA A 94 0.23 18.15 -10.07
C ALA A 94 1.39 18.74 -10.88
N ALA A 95 2.39 17.90 -11.21
CA ALA A 95 3.53 18.33 -12.02
C ALA A 95 3.13 18.73 -13.45
N ARG A 96 2.23 17.98 -14.11
CA ARG A 96 1.74 18.26 -15.46
C ARG A 96 0.89 19.52 -15.50
N ILE A 97 0.03 19.75 -14.50
CA ILE A 97 -0.82 20.94 -14.38
C ILE A 97 0.05 22.18 -14.17
N ALA A 98 1.05 22.11 -13.28
CA ALA A 98 2.00 23.20 -13.07
C ALA A 98 2.80 23.58 -14.34
N GLN A 99 3.01 22.61 -15.23
CA GLN A 99 3.67 22.84 -16.53
C GLN A 99 2.71 23.18 -17.68
N GLY A 100 1.41 23.34 -17.41
CA GLY A 100 0.39 23.59 -18.43
C GLY A 100 0.14 22.44 -19.41
N LYS A 101 0.54 21.21 -19.05
CA LYS A 101 0.38 19.99 -19.89
C LYS A 101 -0.87 19.18 -19.58
N GLN A 102 -1.58 19.55 -18.52
CA GLN A 102 -2.83 18.92 -18.10
C GLN A 102 -3.72 19.98 -17.47
N ASP A 103 -5.02 19.91 -17.73
CA ASP A 103 -5.96 20.91 -17.23
C ASP A 103 -6.55 20.55 -15.87
N ARG A 104 -6.76 19.25 -15.61
CA ARG A 104 -7.51 18.81 -14.44
C ARG A 104 -7.10 17.41 -13.99
N LEU A 105 -7.21 17.15 -12.69
CA LEU A 105 -7.08 15.83 -12.06
C LEU A 105 -8.46 15.37 -11.59
N TYR A 106 -8.84 14.12 -11.92
CA TYR A 106 -10.08 13.50 -11.42
C TYR A 106 -9.73 12.47 -10.35
N LEU A 107 -10.29 12.65 -9.16
CA LEU A 107 -10.16 11.75 -8.01
C LEU A 107 -11.53 11.23 -7.59
N GLY A 108 -11.54 10.11 -6.85
CA GLY A 108 -12.72 9.62 -6.16
C GLY A 108 -12.83 10.19 -4.76
N ASN A 109 -13.11 9.34 -3.76
CA ASN A 109 -13.26 9.75 -2.38
C ASN A 109 -11.96 10.34 -1.80
N LEU A 110 -11.99 11.63 -1.48
CA LEU A 110 -10.85 12.37 -0.93
C LEU A 110 -10.62 12.08 0.56
N ASP A 111 -11.62 11.58 1.27
CA ASP A 111 -11.55 11.32 2.71
C ASP A 111 -11.04 9.92 3.05
N SER A 112 -10.78 9.10 2.04
CA SER A 112 -10.19 7.78 2.24
C SER A 112 -8.84 7.89 2.95
N LEU A 113 -8.74 7.24 4.11
CA LEU A 113 -7.52 7.18 4.91
C LEU A 113 -6.62 6.03 4.44
N ARG A 114 -5.33 6.28 4.40
CA ARG A 114 -4.29 5.29 4.07
C ARG A 114 -3.06 5.52 4.94
N ASP A 115 -2.45 4.42 5.35
CA ASP A 115 -1.09 4.43 5.88
C ASP A 115 -0.14 4.29 4.67
N TRP A 116 0.65 5.32 4.40
CA TRP A 116 1.63 5.33 3.32
C TRP A 116 3.05 5.43 3.89
N GLY A 117 3.85 4.41 3.67
CA GLY A 117 5.26 4.41 3.99
C GLY A 117 6.17 4.54 2.75
N TYR A 118 7.45 4.67 2.98
CA TYR A 118 8.45 4.71 1.91
C TYR A 118 8.87 3.29 1.51
N ALA A 119 8.79 2.97 0.23
CA ALA A 119 9.01 1.62 -0.27
C ALA A 119 10.41 1.05 0.05
N LYS A 120 11.42 1.90 0.19
CA LYS A 120 12.78 1.47 0.54
C LYS A 120 12.83 0.90 1.95
N ASP A 121 12.14 1.52 2.92
CA ASP A 121 12.08 1.05 4.30
C ASP A 121 11.36 -0.29 4.38
N TYR A 122 10.30 -0.46 3.57
CA TYR A 122 9.58 -1.73 3.47
C TYR A 122 10.44 -2.86 2.90
N VAL A 123 11.28 -2.57 1.90
CA VAL A 123 12.23 -3.55 1.35
C VAL A 123 13.29 -3.92 2.39
N GLU A 124 13.77 -2.98 3.17
CA GLU A 124 14.68 -3.25 4.28
C GLU A 124 14.01 -4.13 5.35
N CYS A 125 12.76 -3.84 5.72
CA CYS A 125 11.97 -4.70 6.62
C CYS A 125 11.82 -6.12 6.06
N MET A 126 11.54 -6.29 4.77
CA MET A 126 11.46 -7.62 4.15
C MET A 126 12.75 -8.42 4.31
N TRP A 127 13.90 -7.75 4.17
CA TRP A 127 15.19 -8.38 4.38
C TRP A 127 15.42 -8.73 5.86
N LEU A 128 15.10 -7.82 6.78
CA LEU A 128 15.25 -8.01 8.24
C LEU A 128 14.37 -9.16 8.76
N ILE A 129 13.15 -9.33 8.24
CA ILE A 129 12.26 -10.46 8.56
C ILE A 129 12.95 -11.78 8.24
N LEU A 130 13.66 -11.86 7.14
CA LEU A 130 14.41 -13.06 6.75
C LEU A 130 15.69 -13.28 7.56
N GLN A 131 16.13 -12.31 8.37
CA GLN A 131 17.31 -12.45 9.23
C GLN A 131 16.96 -12.97 10.64
N GLN A 132 15.68 -13.03 11.00
CA GLN A 132 15.23 -13.50 12.30
C GLN A 132 15.62 -14.98 12.53
N GLU A 133 15.78 -15.37 13.78
CA GLU A 133 16.10 -16.77 14.13
C GLU A 133 14.93 -17.71 13.86
N LYS A 134 13.70 -17.24 14.08
CA LYS A 134 12.45 -17.99 13.88
C LYS A 134 11.61 -17.36 12.78
N PRO A 135 10.94 -18.20 11.97
CA PRO A 135 10.01 -17.71 10.96
C PRO A 135 8.70 -17.24 11.60
N GLU A 136 8.43 -15.95 11.53
CA GLU A 136 7.21 -15.31 12.03
C GLU A 136 6.61 -14.40 10.96
N ASP A 137 5.34 -14.04 11.13
CA ASP A 137 4.66 -13.08 10.27
C ASP A 137 4.70 -11.71 10.94
N PHE A 138 4.81 -10.64 10.14
CA PHE A 138 4.97 -9.26 10.64
C PHE A 138 4.07 -8.30 9.90
N VAL A 139 3.43 -7.41 10.66
CA VAL A 139 2.77 -6.22 10.13
C VAL A 139 3.80 -5.14 9.87
N ILE A 140 3.77 -4.55 8.67
CA ILE A 140 4.65 -3.44 8.30
C ILE A 140 3.79 -2.24 7.92
N ALA A 141 3.82 -1.22 8.79
CA ALA A 141 3.06 0.02 8.67
C ALA A 141 3.85 1.18 9.26
N THR A 142 3.46 2.41 8.95
CA THR A 142 4.01 3.61 9.61
C THR A 142 3.30 3.92 10.93
N GLY A 143 2.07 3.43 11.08
CA GLY A 143 1.18 3.74 12.20
C GLY A 143 0.48 5.09 12.09
N VAL A 144 0.69 5.82 11.00
CA VAL A 144 0.07 7.13 10.75
C VAL A 144 -0.77 7.08 9.48
N GLN A 145 -2.02 7.51 9.59
CA GLN A 145 -2.93 7.58 8.45
C GLN A 145 -3.05 9.00 7.93
N HIS A 146 -3.10 9.13 6.61
CA HIS A 146 -3.33 10.37 5.89
C HIS A 146 -4.50 10.21 4.92
N SER A 147 -5.26 11.29 4.70
CA SER A 147 -6.32 11.30 3.70
C SER A 147 -5.76 11.53 2.29
N VAL A 148 -6.50 11.06 1.28
CA VAL A 148 -6.20 11.38 -0.12
C VAL A 148 -6.21 12.90 -0.35
N ARG A 149 -7.09 13.61 0.33
CA ARG A 149 -7.18 15.09 0.34
C ARG A 149 -5.86 15.74 0.78
N GLU A 150 -5.36 15.32 1.95
CA GLU A 150 -4.10 15.83 2.51
C GLU A 150 -2.93 15.58 1.55
N PHE A 151 -2.84 14.36 1.02
CA PHE A 151 -1.81 14.01 0.05
C PHE A 151 -1.92 14.85 -1.23
N CYS A 152 -3.13 15.05 -1.75
CA CYS A 152 -3.38 15.88 -2.92
C CYS A 152 -2.96 17.33 -2.67
N TYR A 153 -3.39 17.91 -1.53
CA TYR A 153 -3.00 19.26 -1.13
C TYR A 153 -1.47 19.43 -1.10
N LEU A 154 -0.77 18.51 -0.44
CA LEU A 154 0.68 18.56 -0.33
C LEU A 154 1.37 18.44 -1.70
N ALA A 155 0.92 17.51 -2.54
CA ALA A 155 1.49 17.33 -3.88
C ALA A 155 1.39 18.59 -4.74
N PHE A 156 0.23 19.26 -4.73
CA PHE A 156 0.04 20.51 -5.46
C PHE A 156 0.84 21.66 -4.84
N LYS A 157 0.92 21.74 -3.51
CA LYS A 157 1.74 22.72 -2.81
C LYS A 157 3.22 22.61 -3.20
N TYR A 158 3.76 21.38 -3.29
CA TYR A 158 5.13 21.17 -3.78
C TYR A 158 5.31 21.51 -5.27
N ALA A 159 4.24 21.47 -6.04
CA ALA A 159 4.23 21.92 -7.44
C ALA A 159 4.05 23.45 -7.60
N GLY A 160 3.98 24.20 -6.48
CA GLY A 160 3.80 25.65 -6.47
C GLY A 160 2.36 26.12 -6.59
N ILE A 161 1.38 25.23 -6.38
CA ILE A 161 -0.06 25.53 -6.47
C ILE A 161 -0.71 25.31 -5.11
N GLU A 162 -1.34 26.34 -4.56
CA GLU A 162 -2.10 26.22 -3.32
C GLU A 162 -3.56 25.90 -3.63
N LEU A 163 -4.01 24.69 -3.23
CA LEU A 163 -5.39 24.26 -3.44
C LEU A 163 -6.32 24.71 -2.32
N GLU A 164 -7.55 25.04 -2.71
CA GLU A 164 -8.70 25.24 -1.82
C GLU A 164 -9.82 24.30 -2.27
N PHE A 165 -10.30 23.45 -1.37
CA PHE A 165 -11.41 22.55 -1.66
C PHE A 165 -12.75 23.21 -1.29
N LYS A 166 -13.75 23.14 -2.19
CA LYS A 166 -15.10 23.69 -2.02
C LYS A 166 -16.14 22.67 -2.48
N GLY A 167 -17.26 22.60 -1.77
CA GLY A 167 -18.32 21.63 -1.98
C GLY A 167 -18.18 20.42 -1.05
N GLU A 168 -19.05 19.44 -1.23
CA GLU A 168 -19.10 18.22 -0.44
C GLU A 168 -19.36 17.00 -1.33
N GLY A 169 -18.82 15.85 -0.92
CA GLY A 169 -19.04 14.57 -1.58
C GLY A 169 -18.60 14.57 -3.05
N ILE A 170 -19.49 14.20 -3.97
CA ILE A 170 -19.20 14.12 -5.40
C ILE A 170 -19.12 15.49 -6.10
N ASP A 171 -19.65 16.54 -5.48
CA ASP A 171 -19.62 17.92 -6.01
C ASP A 171 -18.41 18.71 -5.50
N GLU A 172 -17.61 18.11 -4.63
CA GLU A 172 -16.41 18.75 -4.12
C GLU A 172 -15.37 18.94 -5.21
N LYS A 173 -14.75 20.12 -5.24
CA LYS A 173 -13.76 20.53 -6.24
C LYS A 173 -12.59 21.24 -5.57
N GLY A 174 -11.39 20.99 -6.11
CA GLY A 174 -10.18 21.68 -5.72
C GLY A 174 -9.85 22.81 -6.69
N TYR A 175 -9.71 24.00 -6.16
CA TYR A 175 -9.40 25.22 -6.91
C TYR A 175 -8.01 25.74 -6.56
N ASP A 176 -7.30 26.26 -7.56
CA ASP A 176 -6.12 27.06 -7.31
C ASP A 176 -6.53 28.39 -6.67
N LYS A 177 -6.04 28.67 -5.47
CA LYS A 177 -6.37 29.91 -4.74
C LYS A 177 -5.94 31.18 -5.47
N ALA A 178 -4.85 31.13 -6.24
CA ALA A 178 -4.30 32.28 -6.93
C ALA A 178 -5.11 32.67 -8.18
N THR A 179 -5.57 31.66 -8.94
CA THR A 179 -6.22 31.89 -10.24
C THR A 179 -7.72 31.61 -10.21
N GLY A 180 -8.24 30.95 -9.19
CA GLY A 180 -9.62 30.46 -9.13
C GLY A 180 -9.94 29.31 -10.10
N LYS A 181 -8.96 28.78 -10.82
CA LYS A 181 -9.14 27.67 -11.78
C LYS A 181 -9.44 26.38 -11.04
N CYS A 182 -10.46 25.63 -11.45
CA CYS A 182 -10.76 24.29 -10.95
C CYS A 182 -9.72 23.31 -11.50
N LEU A 183 -8.98 22.64 -10.61
CA LEU A 183 -7.87 21.74 -10.94
C LEU A 183 -8.12 20.29 -10.51
N VAL A 184 -9.01 20.07 -9.51
CA VAL A 184 -9.35 18.75 -8.97
C VAL A 184 -10.85 18.59 -8.93
#